data_c0d1f22fa39025795c60595bd5a32529
#
_entry.id   c0d1f22fa39025795c60595bd5a32529
#
_cell.length_a   1.000
_cell.length_b   1.000
_cell.length_c   1.000
_cell.angle_alpha   90.00
_cell.angle_beta   90.00
_cell.angle_gamma   90.00
#
_symmetry.space_group_name_H-M   'P 1'
#
loop_
_entity.id
_entity.type
_entity.pdbx_description
1 polymer ?
#
loop_
_entity_poly.entity_id
_entity_poly.type
_entity_poly.pdbx_seq_one_letter_code
_entity_poly.pdbx_strand_id
1 'polypeptide(L)'
;MKGSHEAVAHQDDDLYDGDHGRYVLQNSPGIGDMKMLSFVKVMYDITDNVMKVPDESRLQDFISISGSKMRLLARNGAVPCSPTDIPTDLVEANCVPSGFMVPNGWDTVVDYYKNVDSGRWTPWSRPLVQPPEAPRTTSEGTFGHTDYQLRHKEYDSFWHDIPLRPSGEGEEIVNLVTEIPMYYTAKMEVNKKARGNAIAQDINKDGSPRYYTYGTPFFNYGLIPQTWEDPSLKSAQGNAGDNDPIDVMEIGSSQLQIGSVQPCRVLGSLELIDEGETDHKIICISLADKDASRIHSMDDLERVKPGHTARLIDWLKRYKTTDGKPENALAQETPTTQSEALAIISETHERWRKLCGKEGNSYGTLPGTEGFFLSTPACKGVE
;
A
#
# COMPACT_ATOMS: atom_id res chain seq x y z
N MET A 1 4.35 -20.21 -10.41
CA MET A 1 3.44 -21.23 -9.84
C MET A 1 4.25 -22.11 -8.92
N LYS A 2 3.99 -22.07 -7.63
CA LYS A 2 4.46 -23.08 -6.71
C LYS A 2 3.57 -24.29 -6.93
N GLY A 3 4.07 -25.37 -7.52
CA GLY A 3 3.34 -26.62 -7.53
C GLY A 3 3.18 -27.09 -6.09
N SER A 4 2.00 -26.91 -5.52
CA SER A 4 1.68 -27.50 -4.23
C SER A 4 1.38 -28.99 -4.45
N HIS A 5 2.28 -29.83 -4.03
CA HIS A 5 2.09 -31.28 -4.05
C HIS A 5 1.42 -31.74 -2.75
N GLU A 6 0.17 -31.34 -2.55
CA GLU A 6 -0.63 -31.81 -1.41
C GLU A 6 -1.43 -33.10 -1.69
N ALA A 7 -1.21 -33.76 -2.82
CA ALA A 7 -2.13 -34.80 -3.26
C ALA A 7 -1.76 -36.25 -2.85
N VAL A 8 -0.54 -36.56 -2.40
CA VAL A 8 -0.21 -37.95 -1.94
C VAL A 8 0.81 -37.89 -0.81
N ALA A 9 0.36 -37.98 0.41
CA ALA A 9 1.20 -38.26 1.57
C ALA A 9 1.58 -39.74 1.62
N HIS A 10 2.56 -40.12 0.85
CA HIS A 10 3.22 -41.39 1.03
C HIS A 10 4.72 -41.19 0.88
N GLN A 11 5.39 -41.22 2.03
CA GLN A 11 6.84 -41.17 2.20
C GLN A 11 7.50 -39.82 1.89
N ASP A 12 8.61 -39.55 2.56
CA ASP A 12 9.38 -38.31 2.58
C ASP A 12 10.05 -37.89 1.25
N ASP A 13 9.72 -38.56 0.14
CA ASP A 13 10.28 -38.27 -1.17
C ASP A 13 9.32 -37.35 -1.97
N ASP A 14 9.85 -36.24 -2.49
CA ASP A 14 9.16 -35.40 -3.46
C ASP A 14 8.76 -36.25 -4.68
N LEU A 15 7.48 -36.24 -5.05
CA LEU A 15 6.92 -37.00 -6.17
C LEU A 15 7.57 -36.65 -7.52
N TYR A 16 8.29 -35.58 -7.62
CA TYR A 16 8.95 -35.07 -8.81
C TYR A 16 10.37 -34.62 -8.52
N ASP A 17 11.25 -34.88 -9.49
CA ASP A 17 12.57 -34.30 -9.57
C ASP A 17 12.52 -32.79 -9.37
N GLY A 18 13.48 -32.22 -8.63
CA GLY A 18 13.57 -30.78 -8.33
C GLY A 18 13.54 -29.87 -9.56
N ASP A 19 13.91 -30.40 -10.74
CA ASP A 19 13.88 -29.68 -12.01
C ASP A 19 12.59 -29.89 -12.81
N HIS A 20 11.67 -30.75 -12.35
CA HIS A 20 10.45 -31.09 -13.11
C HIS A 20 9.64 -29.86 -13.52
N GLY A 21 9.43 -28.93 -12.58
CA GLY A 21 8.70 -27.69 -12.85
C GLY A 21 9.38 -26.83 -13.93
N ARG A 22 10.70 -26.81 -13.96
CA ARG A 22 11.49 -26.12 -14.98
C ARG A 22 11.30 -26.76 -16.36
N TYR A 23 11.39 -28.08 -16.44
CA TYR A 23 11.20 -28.82 -17.70
C TYR A 23 9.79 -28.64 -18.27
N VAL A 24 8.76 -28.74 -17.43
CA VAL A 24 7.38 -28.53 -17.86
C VAL A 24 7.19 -27.11 -18.40
N LEU A 25 7.70 -26.11 -17.69
CA LEU A 25 7.55 -24.73 -18.11
C LEU A 25 8.37 -24.42 -19.38
N GLN A 26 9.62 -24.90 -19.49
CA GLN A 26 10.45 -24.68 -20.69
C GLN A 26 9.83 -25.29 -21.96
N ASN A 27 9.03 -26.34 -21.83
CA ASN A 27 8.36 -27.01 -22.93
C ASN A 27 6.89 -26.59 -23.11
N SER A 28 6.40 -25.64 -22.31
CA SER A 28 5.02 -25.16 -22.41
C SER A 28 4.86 -24.17 -23.57
N PRO A 29 3.88 -24.33 -24.45
CA PRO A 29 3.63 -23.36 -25.50
C PRO A 29 3.20 -22.00 -24.90
N GLY A 30 3.66 -20.91 -25.47
CA GLY A 30 3.25 -19.55 -25.09
C GLY A 30 4.15 -18.84 -24.07
N ILE A 31 5.26 -19.45 -23.63
CA ILE A 31 6.23 -18.79 -22.72
C ILE A 31 7.10 -17.76 -23.46
N GLY A 32 7.29 -17.91 -24.78
CA GLY A 32 8.08 -16.99 -25.60
C GLY A 32 9.51 -16.80 -25.07
N ASP A 33 9.96 -15.54 -25.02
CA ASP A 33 11.32 -15.17 -24.59
C ASP A 33 11.49 -15.03 -23.05
N MET A 34 10.55 -15.51 -22.26
CA MET A 34 10.67 -15.44 -20.78
C MET A 34 11.87 -16.26 -20.29
N LYS A 35 12.77 -15.60 -19.56
CA LYS A 35 13.86 -16.29 -18.88
C LYS A 35 13.34 -17.01 -17.65
N MET A 36 13.51 -18.32 -17.65
CA MET A 36 13.20 -19.16 -16.51
C MET A 36 14.36 -19.12 -15.51
N LEU A 37 14.10 -18.64 -14.30
CA LEU A 37 15.02 -18.74 -13.18
C LEU A 37 14.63 -19.97 -12.36
N SER A 38 15.50 -20.99 -12.34
CA SER A 38 15.34 -22.12 -11.45
C SER A 38 15.84 -21.78 -10.06
N PHE A 39 15.03 -22.10 -9.04
CA PHE A 39 15.45 -22.00 -7.65
C PHE A 39 16.21 -23.27 -7.28
N VAL A 40 17.40 -23.10 -6.73
CA VAL A 40 18.17 -24.20 -6.18
C VAL A 40 17.59 -24.53 -4.79
N LYS A 41 17.42 -25.83 -4.49
CA LYS A 41 17.00 -26.30 -3.16
C LYS A 41 18.08 -25.87 -2.15
N VAL A 42 17.67 -25.16 -1.09
CA VAL A 42 18.53 -24.83 0.04
C VAL A 42 18.14 -25.69 1.24
N MET A 43 19.13 -26.07 2.03
CA MET A 43 18.97 -26.81 3.27
C MET A 43 19.73 -26.11 4.40
N TYR A 44 19.38 -26.41 5.62
CA TYR A 44 20.06 -25.87 6.78
C TYR A 44 21.35 -26.66 7.05
N ASP A 45 22.50 -25.98 6.99
CA ASP A 45 23.79 -26.54 7.36
C ASP A 45 23.98 -26.40 8.88
N ILE A 46 24.04 -27.53 9.58
CA ILE A 46 24.21 -27.56 11.05
C ILE A 46 25.61 -27.16 11.49
N THR A 47 26.59 -27.22 10.59
CA THR A 47 27.99 -26.83 10.88
C THR A 47 28.15 -25.31 10.81
N ASP A 48 27.55 -24.68 9.79
CA ASP A 48 27.70 -23.24 9.56
C ASP A 48 26.55 -22.43 10.14
N ASN A 49 25.50 -23.08 10.64
CA ASN A 49 24.28 -22.47 11.19
C ASN A 49 23.57 -21.52 10.21
N VAL A 50 23.43 -21.93 8.96
CA VAL A 50 22.87 -21.08 7.89
C VAL A 50 22.15 -21.90 6.84
N MET A 51 21.14 -21.28 6.19
CA MET A 51 20.49 -21.84 5.00
C MET A 51 21.39 -21.65 3.78
N LYS A 52 21.80 -22.74 3.12
CA LYS A 52 22.60 -22.69 1.88
C LYS A 52 22.35 -23.90 0.98
N VAL A 53 22.92 -23.86 -0.23
CA VAL A 53 22.90 -25.00 -1.15
C VAL A 53 23.67 -26.17 -0.51
N PRO A 54 23.07 -27.38 -0.45
CA PRO A 54 23.75 -28.52 0.16
C PRO A 54 25.05 -28.87 -0.57
N ASP A 55 26.05 -29.24 0.21
CA ASP A 55 27.28 -29.80 -0.29
C ASP A 55 27.12 -31.33 -0.32
N GLU A 56 27.15 -31.90 -1.54
CA GLU A 56 26.93 -33.33 -1.75
C GLU A 56 27.92 -34.22 -0.99
N SER A 57 29.11 -33.70 -0.68
CA SER A 57 30.12 -34.44 0.09
C SER A 57 29.83 -34.51 1.60
N ARG A 58 28.88 -33.69 2.09
CA ARG A 58 28.53 -33.56 3.51
C ARG A 58 27.02 -33.53 3.75
N LEU A 59 26.23 -34.27 2.96
CA LEU A 59 24.76 -34.23 3.04
C LEU A 59 24.22 -34.58 4.44
N GLN A 60 24.96 -35.36 5.22
CA GLN A 60 24.61 -35.67 6.62
C GLN A 60 24.59 -34.44 7.54
N ASP A 61 25.27 -33.35 7.15
CA ASP A 61 25.33 -32.10 7.90
C ASP A 61 24.21 -31.12 7.53
N PHE A 62 23.29 -31.57 6.64
CA PHE A 62 22.23 -30.72 6.15
C PHE A 62 20.84 -31.24 6.55
N ILE A 63 20.02 -30.36 7.08
CA ILE A 63 18.62 -30.64 7.45
C ILE A 63 17.68 -29.98 6.44
N SER A 64 16.78 -30.78 5.86
CA SER A 64 15.72 -30.27 4.99
C SER A 64 14.57 -29.70 5.83
N ILE A 65 14.27 -28.43 5.65
CA ILE A 65 13.13 -27.77 6.28
C ILE A 65 12.13 -27.41 5.18
N SER A 66 11.19 -28.31 4.93
CA SER A 66 10.13 -28.07 3.95
C SER A 66 9.12 -27.04 4.45
N GLY A 67 8.37 -26.42 3.52
CA GLY A 67 7.29 -25.50 3.89
C GLY A 67 6.23 -26.15 4.80
N SER A 68 5.99 -27.46 4.68
CA SER A 68 5.07 -28.19 5.55
C SER A 68 5.64 -28.39 6.95
N LYS A 69 6.92 -28.75 7.08
CA LYS A 69 7.62 -28.80 8.37
C LYS A 69 7.64 -27.43 9.06
N MET A 70 7.94 -26.36 8.31
CA MET A 70 7.91 -25.00 8.83
C MET A 70 6.53 -24.61 9.38
N ARG A 71 5.46 -24.91 8.63
CA ARG A 71 4.09 -24.63 9.10
C ARG A 71 3.73 -25.42 10.37
N LEU A 72 4.13 -26.67 10.44
CA LEU A 72 3.87 -27.52 11.61
C LEU A 72 4.61 -27.01 12.84
N LEU A 73 5.90 -26.70 12.71
CA LEU A 73 6.70 -26.10 13.78
C LEU A 73 6.10 -24.76 14.28
N ALA A 74 5.66 -23.91 13.33
CA ALA A 74 5.04 -22.65 13.68
C ALA A 74 3.72 -22.82 14.44
N ARG A 75 2.85 -23.74 14.00
CA ARG A 75 1.60 -24.08 14.70
C ARG A 75 1.83 -24.60 16.11
N ASN A 76 2.87 -25.42 16.27
CA ASN A 76 3.26 -25.95 17.56
C ASN A 76 4.00 -24.93 18.45
N GLY A 77 4.26 -23.72 17.92
CA GLY A 77 4.99 -22.69 18.65
C GLY A 77 6.42 -23.07 18.99
N ALA A 78 7.12 -23.74 18.03
CA ALA A 78 8.48 -24.16 18.22
C ALA A 78 9.41 -23.02 18.65
N VAL A 79 10.27 -23.31 19.61
CA VAL A 79 11.25 -22.37 20.18
C VAL A 79 12.62 -22.55 19.50
N PRO A 80 13.58 -21.61 19.63
CA PRO A 80 14.93 -21.82 19.13
C PRO A 80 15.57 -23.11 19.69
N CYS A 81 16.19 -23.91 18.81
CA CYS A 81 16.99 -25.05 19.24
C CYS A 81 18.19 -24.65 20.08
N SER A 82 18.74 -25.58 20.87
CA SER A 82 20.04 -25.36 21.52
C SER A 82 21.12 -25.13 20.46
N PRO A 83 21.93 -24.07 20.56
CA PRO A 83 22.98 -23.79 19.58
C PRO A 83 24.06 -24.88 19.48
N THR A 84 24.20 -25.71 20.52
CA THR A 84 25.21 -26.76 20.63
C THR A 84 24.70 -28.14 20.31
N ASP A 85 23.37 -28.29 20.14
CA ASP A 85 22.73 -29.58 19.89
C ASP A 85 21.47 -29.36 19.03
N ILE A 86 21.66 -29.37 17.72
CA ILE A 86 20.58 -29.21 16.75
C ILE A 86 20.07 -30.62 16.39
N PRO A 87 18.84 -30.98 16.77
CA PRO A 87 18.29 -32.30 16.49
C PRO A 87 18.05 -32.51 15.00
N THR A 88 18.21 -33.73 14.52
CA THR A 88 17.91 -34.10 13.13
C THR A 88 16.41 -34.08 12.85
N ASP A 89 15.59 -34.38 13.83
CA ASP A 89 14.13 -34.23 13.75
C ASP A 89 13.67 -32.99 14.53
N LEU A 90 13.56 -31.89 13.81
CA LEU A 90 13.12 -30.61 14.34
C LEU A 90 11.65 -30.62 14.80
N VAL A 91 10.82 -31.48 14.19
CA VAL A 91 9.38 -31.57 14.50
C VAL A 91 9.19 -32.29 15.83
N GLU A 92 9.87 -33.41 16.03
CA GLU A 92 9.84 -34.16 17.30
C GLU A 92 10.39 -33.29 18.45
N ALA A 93 11.50 -32.60 18.21
CA ALA A 93 12.10 -31.73 19.21
C ALA A 93 11.34 -30.41 19.38
N ASN A 94 10.40 -30.09 18.52
CA ASN A 94 9.62 -28.83 18.48
C ASN A 94 10.53 -27.60 18.57
N CYS A 95 11.59 -27.55 17.79
CA CYS A 95 12.50 -26.41 17.80
C CYS A 95 12.94 -26.02 16.38
N VAL A 96 13.41 -24.76 16.23
CA VAL A 96 13.95 -24.20 14.98
C VAL A 96 15.39 -23.77 15.19
N PRO A 97 16.29 -24.11 14.26
CA PRO A 97 17.70 -23.78 14.39
C PRO A 97 17.92 -22.28 14.17
N SER A 98 18.94 -21.76 14.87
CA SER A 98 19.38 -20.37 14.71
C SER A 98 19.86 -20.10 13.29
N GLY A 99 19.49 -18.94 12.70
CA GLY A 99 19.86 -18.61 11.31
C GLY A 99 18.97 -19.24 10.23
N PHE A 100 17.93 -20.00 10.62
CA PHE A 100 16.92 -20.49 9.68
C PHE A 100 16.10 -19.34 9.06
N MET A 101 15.80 -18.32 9.84
CA MET A 101 15.11 -17.10 9.39
C MET A 101 15.83 -15.86 9.95
N VAL A 102 15.52 -14.71 9.37
CA VAL A 102 15.96 -13.43 9.90
C VAL A 102 15.47 -13.22 11.35
N PRO A 103 16.19 -12.46 12.17
CA PRO A 103 15.75 -12.12 13.52
C PRO A 103 14.29 -11.62 13.53
N ASN A 104 13.50 -12.09 14.49
CA ASN A 104 12.06 -11.84 14.64
C ASN A 104 11.16 -12.39 13.50
N GLY A 105 11.72 -12.93 12.42
CA GLY A 105 10.94 -13.53 11.34
C GLY A 105 10.19 -14.77 11.80
N TRP A 106 10.82 -15.58 12.64
CA TRP A 106 10.18 -16.79 13.18
C TRP A 106 9.01 -16.47 14.09
N ASP A 107 9.14 -15.51 15.00
CA ASP A 107 8.07 -15.09 15.91
C ASP A 107 6.84 -14.62 15.13
N THR A 108 7.06 -13.86 14.06
CA THR A 108 5.99 -13.42 13.14
C THR A 108 5.28 -14.61 12.49
N VAL A 109 6.01 -15.64 12.08
CA VAL A 109 5.42 -16.86 11.48
C VAL A 109 4.64 -17.66 12.50
N VAL A 110 5.17 -17.82 13.71
CA VAL A 110 4.50 -18.50 14.84
C VAL A 110 3.20 -17.78 15.20
N ASP A 111 3.25 -16.48 15.36
CA ASP A 111 2.06 -15.68 15.68
C ASP A 111 1.01 -15.76 14.57
N TYR A 112 1.43 -15.74 13.32
CA TYR A 112 0.54 -15.95 12.19
C TYR A 112 -0.23 -17.27 12.34
N TYR A 113 0.47 -18.41 12.46
CA TYR A 113 -0.20 -19.72 12.49
C TYR A 113 -1.01 -19.97 13.78
N LYS A 114 -0.56 -19.52 14.92
CA LYS A 114 -1.35 -19.57 16.17
C LYS A 114 -2.67 -18.83 16.03
N ASN A 115 -2.67 -17.69 15.38
CA ASN A 115 -3.87 -16.87 15.21
C ASN A 115 -4.81 -17.41 14.14
N VAL A 116 -4.29 -17.93 13.02
CA VAL A 116 -5.08 -18.60 11.97
C VAL A 116 -5.86 -19.79 12.57
N ASP A 117 -5.19 -20.67 13.30
CA ASP A 117 -5.79 -21.89 13.87
C ASP A 117 -6.81 -21.57 14.98
N SER A 118 -6.66 -20.45 15.69
CA SER A 118 -7.62 -19.99 16.69
C SER A 118 -8.89 -19.34 16.14
N GLY A 119 -8.99 -19.19 14.81
CA GLY A 119 -10.09 -18.47 14.15
C GLY A 119 -10.08 -16.97 14.40
N ARG A 120 -9.04 -16.45 15.06
CA ARG A 120 -8.84 -15.01 15.31
C ARG A 120 -8.18 -14.28 14.14
N TRP A 121 -7.73 -15.04 13.16
CA TRP A 121 -7.07 -14.49 11.99
C TRP A 121 -7.83 -14.84 10.71
N THR A 122 -8.31 -13.81 10.05
CA THR A 122 -8.37 -13.85 8.61
C THR A 122 -6.95 -13.56 8.08
N PRO A 123 -6.55 -14.00 6.87
CA PRO A 123 -5.22 -13.72 6.31
C PRO A 123 -4.82 -12.24 6.31
N TRP A 124 -5.73 -11.36 6.64
CA TRP A 124 -5.67 -9.91 6.61
C TRP A 124 -5.64 -9.24 7.99
N SER A 125 -5.78 -10.00 9.08
CA SER A 125 -5.70 -9.47 10.44
C SER A 125 -4.28 -9.53 11.01
N ARG A 126 -3.28 -8.95 10.31
CA ARG A 126 -2.05 -8.55 11.02
C ARG A 126 -2.48 -7.61 12.14
N PRO A 127 -1.90 -7.72 13.37
CA PRO A 127 -1.98 -6.59 14.27
C PRO A 127 -1.51 -5.39 13.46
N LEU A 128 -2.40 -4.42 13.29
CA LEU A 128 -2.09 -3.20 12.57
C LEU A 128 -1.01 -2.51 13.39
N VAL A 129 0.23 -2.72 12.97
CA VAL A 129 1.31 -1.91 13.47
C VAL A 129 0.99 -0.50 13.01
N GLN A 130 0.73 0.38 13.98
CA GLN A 130 0.51 1.79 13.67
C GLN A 130 1.73 2.31 12.91
N PRO A 131 1.54 2.95 11.74
CA PRO A 131 2.65 3.55 11.03
C PRO A 131 3.27 4.66 11.91
N PRO A 132 4.55 4.96 11.74
CA PRO A 132 5.13 6.13 12.36
C PRO A 132 4.32 7.38 12.01
N GLU A 133 3.86 8.09 13.02
CA GLU A 133 3.19 9.38 12.84
C GLU A 133 4.19 10.50 12.58
N ALA A 134 3.77 11.49 11.80
CA ALA A 134 4.59 12.66 11.57
C ALA A 134 4.81 13.44 12.90
N PRO A 135 5.97 14.05 13.14
CA PRO A 135 6.31 14.71 14.41
C PRO A 135 5.34 15.83 14.81
N ARG A 136 4.66 16.43 13.82
CA ARG A 136 3.71 17.54 14.01
C ARG A 136 2.26 17.08 14.10
N THR A 137 2.01 15.79 14.35
CA THR A 137 0.67 15.25 14.51
C THR A 137 0.39 14.77 15.93
N THR A 138 -0.86 14.53 16.21
CA THR A 138 -1.33 13.87 17.43
C THR A 138 -2.52 13.00 17.09
N SER A 139 -2.56 11.78 17.61
CA SER A 139 -3.64 10.83 17.38
C SER A 139 -4.44 10.56 18.63
N GLU A 140 -5.69 10.19 18.44
CA GLU A 140 -6.61 9.65 19.43
C GLU A 140 -7.20 8.34 18.89
N GLY A 141 -7.58 7.43 19.77
CA GLY A 141 -8.12 6.12 19.39
C GLY A 141 -7.05 5.11 19.00
N THR A 142 -7.47 4.01 18.38
CA THR A 142 -6.60 2.89 17.99
C THR A 142 -6.46 2.83 16.47
N PHE A 143 -5.24 2.87 15.95
CA PHE A 143 -4.99 2.79 14.50
C PHE A 143 -5.70 1.59 13.87
N GLY A 144 -6.39 1.83 12.75
CA GLY A 144 -7.18 0.83 12.05
C GLY A 144 -8.54 0.52 12.69
N HIS A 145 -8.93 1.21 13.72
CA HIS A 145 -10.26 1.15 14.33
C HIS A 145 -11.05 2.42 14.00
N THR A 146 -12.37 2.34 14.08
CA THR A 146 -13.30 3.42 13.72
C THR A 146 -13.21 4.64 14.64
N ASP A 147 -12.54 4.54 15.76
CA ASP A 147 -12.29 5.62 16.73
C ASP A 147 -10.98 6.37 16.48
N TYR A 148 -10.14 5.90 15.55
CA TYR A 148 -8.87 6.55 15.25
C TYR A 148 -9.06 7.89 14.55
N GLN A 149 -8.39 8.91 15.05
CA GLN A 149 -8.31 10.25 14.46
C GLN A 149 -6.90 10.80 14.62
N LEU A 150 -6.32 11.26 13.53
CA LEU A 150 -5.02 11.94 13.50
C LEU A 150 -5.24 13.41 13.13
N ARG A 151 -4.67 14.34 13.91
CA ARG A 151 -4.74 15.80 13.67
C ARG A 151 -3.36 16.39 13.56
N HIS A 152 -3.24 17.47 12.79
CA HIS A 152 -2.03 18.28 12.74
C HIS A 152 -2.00 19.25 13.94
N LYS A 153 -0.81 19.52 14.50
CA LYS A 153 -0.64 20.40 15.68
C LYS A 153 -0.62 21.88 15.34
N GLU A 154 -0.24 22.22 14.11
CA GLU A 154 -0.03 23.62 13.65
C GLU A 154 -1.12 24.06 12.68
N TYR A 155 -1.79 23.14 11.99
CA TYR A 155 -2.89 23.42 11.07
C TYR A 155 -4.20 22.90 11.65
N ASP A 156 -5.27 23.70 11.56
CA ASP A 156 -6.59 23.29 12.02
C ASP A 156 -7.21 22.21 11.11
N SER A 157 -6.76 22.12 9.85
CA SER A 157 -7.25 21.15 8.88
C SER A 157 -6.13 20.66 7.96
N PHE A 158 -6.02 19.32 7.77
CA PHE A 158 -5.15 18.74 6.75
C PHE A 158 -5.57 19.14 5.33
N TRP A 159 -6.87 19.32 5.10
CA TRP A 159 -7.42 19.62 3.78
C TRP A 159 -7.31 21.10 3.44
N HIS A 160 -7.70 21.97 4.36
CA HIS A 160 -7.96 23.38 4.04
C HIS A 160 -6.79 24.31 4.39
N ASP A 161 -6.06 24.06 5.48
CA ASP A 161 -5.07 25.01 6.00
C ASP A 161 -3.63 24.74 5.54
N ILE A 162 -3.34 23.54 5.06
CA ILE A 162 -2.06 23.25 4.43
C ILE A 162 -2.10 23.88 3.02
N PRO A 163 -1.12 24.72 2.65
CA PRO A 163 -1.09 25.32 1.33
C PRO A 163 -1.01 24.28 0.21
N LEU A 164 -1.69 24.52 -0.92
CA LEU A 164 -1.58 23.69 -2.13
C LEU A 164 -0.11 23.50 -2.54
N ARG A 165 0.68 24.56 -2.47
CA ARG A 165 2.09 24.58 -2.89
C ARG A 165 3.01 25.00 -1.76
N PRO A 166 4.19 24.41 -1.64
CA PRO A 166 5.21 24.92 -0.72
C PRO A 166 5.76 26.26 -1.25
N SER A 167 6.17 27.12 -0.32
CA SER A 167 6.72 28.44 -0.68
C SER A 167 8.08 28.30 -1.38
N GLY A 168 8.25 29.01 -2.49
CA GLY A 168 9.54 29.12 -3.20
C GLY A 168 9.83 28.00 -4.21
N GLU A 169 8.91 27.08 -4.40
CA GLU A 169 9.03 25.99 -5.38
C GLU A 169 8.30 26.32 -6.71
N GLY A 170 8.56 25.52 -7.74
CA GLY A 170 7.92 25.64 -9.04
C GLY A 170 6.46 25.20 -9.05
N GLU A 171 5.75 25.54 -10.12
CA GLU A 171 4.33 25.21 -10.27
C GLU A 171 4.06 23.70 -10.30
N GLU A 172 5.04 22.91 -10.71
CA GLU A 172 4.98 21.45 -10.76
C GLU A 172 5.12 20.79 -9.38
N ILE A 173 5.43 21.58 -8.33
CA ILE A 173 5.58 21.08 -6.97
C ILE A 173 4.30 21.41 -6.17
N VAL A 174 3.73 20.38 -5.57
CA VAL A 174 2.57 20.47 -4.68
C VAL A 174 2.87 19.84 -3.33
N ASN A 175 2.11 20.22 -2.31
CA ASN A 175 2.15 19.49 -1.05
C ASN A 175 1.28 18.23 -1.14
N LEU A 176 1.83 17.12 -0.68
CA LEU A 176 1.14 15.87 -0.41
C LEU A 176 0.90 15.75 1.09
N VAL A 177 -0.32 15.47 1.49
CA VAL A 177 -0.64 15.00 2.84
C VAL A 177 -0.76 13.47 2.78
N THR A 178 0.10 12.77 3.50
CA THR A 178 0.10 11.30 3.49
C THR A 178 -1.00 10.76 4.40
N GLU A 179 -1.91 9.97 3.84
CA GLU A 179 -2.97 9.28 4.57
C GLU A 179 -2.64 7.82 4.79
N ILE A 180 -2.09 7.15 3.78
CA ILE A 180 -1.77 5.73 3.81
C ILE A 180 -0.32 5.54 3.37
N PRO A 181 0.60 5.31 4.30
CA PRO A 181 1.97 4.92 3.95
C PRO A 181 2.00 3.65 3.11
N MET A 182 2.98 3.54 2.20
CA MET A 182 3.12 2.32 1.39
C MET A 182 3.20 1.07 2.29
N TYR A 183 2.63 -0.02 1.79
CA TYR A 183 2.53 -1.33 2.46
C TYR A 183 1.59 -1.38 3.67
N TYR A 184 0.81 -0.34 3.96
CA TYR A 184 -0.27 -0.39 4.93
C TYR A 184 -1.60 -0.72 4.25
N THR A 185 -2.46 -1.46 4.95
CA THR A 185 -3.75 -1.93 4.42
C THR A 185 -4.94 -1.18 4.98
N ALA A 186 -4.81 -0.53 6.15
CA ALA A 186 -5.88 0.29 6.71
C ALA A 186 -6.17 1.46 5.76
N LYS A 187 -7.41 1.56 5.26
CA LYS A 187 -7.81 2.70 4.42
C LYS A 187 -8.06 3.89 5.34
N MET A 188 -7.12 4.79 5.32
CA MET A 188 -7.20 6.05 6.07
C MET A 188 -7.51 7.18 5.09
N GLU A 189 -8.36 8.10 5.49
CA GLU A 189 -8.73 9.26 4.68
C GLU A 189 -9.09 10.47 5.56
N VAL A 190 -8.99 11.64 4.98
CA VAL A 190 -9.48 12.88 5.59
C VAL A 190 -10.99 12.79 5.79
N ASN A 191 -11.44 12.89 7.03
CA ASN A 191 -12.87 12.94 7.32
C ASN A 191 -13.40 14.35 7.12
N LYS A 192 -14.16 14.55 6.05
CA LYS A 192 -14.72 15.85 5.65
C LYS A 192 -15.59 16.53 6.73
N LYS A 193 -16.22 15.72 7.59
CA LYS A 193 -17.18 16.19 8.63
C LYS A 193 -16.53 16.29 10.02
N ALA A 194 -15.44 15.59 10.26
CA ALA A 194 -14.74 15.66 11.53
C ALA A 194 -14.12 17.05 11.75
N ARG A 195 -14.13 17.49 12.99
CA ARG A 195 -13.44 18.72 13.37
C ARG A 195 -11.97 18.64 12.96
N GLY A 196 -11.50 19.65 12.25
CA GLY A 196 -10.12 19.72 11.77
C GLY A 196 -9.84 18.77 10.60
N ASN A 197 -10.86 18.21 9.97
CA ASN A 197 -10.73 17.24 8.89
C ASN A 197 -9.64 16.20 9.24
N ALA A 198 -9.78 15.58 10.42
CA ALA A 198 -8.83 14.61 10.91
C ALA A 198 -8.70 13.44 9.92
N ILE A 199 -7.49 12.90 9.74
CA ILE A 199 -7.29 11.63 9.07
C ILE A 199 -7.87 10.53 9.97
N ALA A 200 -8.83 9.78 9.46
CA ALA A 200 -9.57 8.76 10.17
C ALA A 200 -9.65 7.44 9.40
N GLN A 201 -9.99 6.38 10.08
CA GLN A 201 -10.25 5.07 9.45
C GLN A 201 -11.54 5.14 8.61
N ASP A 202 -11.44 4.81 7.32
CA ASP A 202 -12.62 4.60 6.46
C ASP A 202 -13.43 3.39 6.94
N ILE A 203 -14.75 3.43 6.74
CA ILE A 203 -15.68 2.44 7.23
C ILE A 203 -16.50 1.83 6.09
N ASN A 204 -16.73 0.54 6.17
CA ASN A 204 -17.66 -0.17 5.30
C ASN A 204 -19.11 0.22 5.62
N LYS A 205 -20.04 -0.13 4.72
CA LYS A 205 -21.48 0.13 4.91
C LYS A 205 -22.08 -0.51 6.18
N ASP A 206 -21.44 -1.56 6.70
CA ASP A 206 -21.83 -2.23 7.95
C ASP A 206 -21.23 -1.60 9.21
N GLY A 207 -20.44 -0.51 9.05
CA GLY A 207 -19.75 0.19 10.13
C GLY A 207 -18.40 -0.42 10.54
N SER A 208 -17.96 -1.51 9.92
CA SER A 208 -16.64 -2.09 10.15
C SER A 208 -15.53 -1.26 9.51
N PRO A 209 -14.30 -1.27 10.05
CA PRO A 209 -13.18 -0.58 9.44
C PRO A 209 -12.83 -1.19 8.08
N ARG A 210 -12.53 -0.35 7.10
CA ARG A 210 -12.19 -0.74 5.74
C ARG A 210 -10.70 -0.93 5.56
N TYR A 211 -10.30 -1.99 4.85
CA TYR A 211 -8.92 -2.32 4.55
C TYR A 211 -8.77 -2.69 3.09
N TYR A 212 -7.59 -2.43 2.52
CA TYR A 212 -7.23 -3.00 1.23
C TYR A 212 -6.98 -4.50 1.37
N THR A 213 -7.77 -5.30 0.66
CA THR A 213 -7.72 -6.76 0.70
C THR A 213 -7.11 -7.38 -0.56
N TYR A 214 -7.02 -6.64 -1.67
CA TYR A 214 -6.35 -7.06 -2.91
C TYR A 214 -4.82 -7.13 -2.77
N GLY A 215 -4.26 -6.45 -1.80
CA GLY A 215 -2.83 -6.36 -1.52
C GLY A 215 -2.49 -5.00 -0.96
N THR A 216 -1.28 -4.87 -0.43
CA THR A 216 -0.82 -3.59 0.10
C THR A 216 -0.49 -2.63 -1.04
N PRO A 217 -0.88 -1.35 -0.97
CA PRO A 217 -0.39 -0.31 -1.86
C PRO A 217 1.15 -0.29 -1.82
N PHE A 218 1.78 -0.33 -2.97
CA PHE A 218 3.24 -0.26 -3.11
C PHE A 218 3.74 1.16 -3.38
N PHE A 219 2.90 2.14 -3.07
CA PHE A 219 3.09 3.57 -3.14
C PHE A 219 2.53 4.21 -1.86
N ASN A 220 2.96 5.41 -1.54
CA ASN A 220 2.31 6.19 -0.49
C ASN A 220 1.06 6.84 -1.08
N TYR A 221 -0.02 6.86 -0.33
CA TYR A 221 -1.29 7.42 -0.78
C TYR A 221 -1.70 8.58 0.11
N GLY A 222 -2.39 9.56 -0.46
CA GLY A 222 -2.88 10.69 0.27
C GLY A 222 -3.58 11.70 -0.61
N LEU A 223 -3.71 12.92 -0.14
CA LEU A 223 -4.42 13.97 -0.83
C LEU A 223 -3.52 15.18 -1.16
N ILE A 224 -3.95 15.95 -2.17
CA ILE A 224 -3.46 17.30 -2.40
C ILE A 224 -4.35 18.27 -1.63
N PRO A 225 -3.82 19.03 -0.65
CA PRO A 225 -4.63 20.00 0.11
C PRO A 225 -5.15 21.13 -0.78
N GLN A 226 -6.21 21.78 -0.34
CA GLN A 226 -6.85 22.88 -1.04
C GLN A 226 -7.32 22.52 -2.47
N THR A 227 -7.77 21.27 -2.69
CA THR A 227 -8.44 20.80 -3.90
C THR A 227 -9.79 20.19 -3.56
N TRP A 228 -10.71 20.11 -4.53
CA TRP A 228 -12.03 19.51 -4.34
C TRP A 228 -12.62 19.05 -5.67
N GLU A 229 -13.02 17.79 -5.75
CA GLU A 229 -13.68 17.17 -6.89
C GLU A 229 -15.21 17.40 -6.77
N ASP A 230 -15.66 18.52 -7.26
CA ASP A 230 -17.04 19.03 -7.14
C ASP A 230 -18.05 18.07 -7.80
N PRO A 231 -18.97 17.44 -7.03
CA PRO A 231 -19.97 16.51 -7.59
C PRO A 231 -21.04 17.17 -8.47
N SER A 232 -21.16 18.49 -8.43
CA SER A 232 -22.09 19.23 -9.29
C SER A 232 -21.57 19.40 -10.73
N LEU A 233 -20.28 19.18 -10.94
CA LEU A 233 -19.63 19.29 -12.24
C LEU A 233 -19.38 17.89 -12.83
N LYS A 234 -19.47 17.83 -14.15
CA LYS A 234 -19.27 16.59 -14.88
C LYS A 234 -17.99 16.63 -15.70
N SER A 235 -17.27 15.51 -15.70
CA SER A 235 -16.13 15.29 -16.60
C SER A 235 -16.58 15.24 -18.07
N ALA A 236 -15.62 15.20 -18.98
CA ALA A 236 -15.89 15.04 -20.42
C ALA A 236 -16.63 13.73 -20.72
N GLN A 237 -16.51 12.71 -19.88
CA GLN A 237 -17.19 11.43 -19.96
C GLN A 237 -18.58 11.45 -19.31
N GLY A 238 -18.97 12.56 -18.68
CA GLY A 238 -20.28 12.76 -18.06
C GLY A 238 -20.38 12.30 -16.61
N ASN A 239 -19.28 11.88 -15.99
CA ASN A 239 -19.20 11.47 -14.59
C ASN A 239 -19.05 12.69 -13.66
N ALA A 240 -19.69 12.64 -12.49
CA ALA A 240 -19.56 13.68 -11.46
C ALA A 240 -18.24 13.49 -10.67
N GLY A 241 -17.73 14.54 -10.04
CA GLY A 241 -16.66 14.43 -9.06
C GLY A 241 -17.11 13.64 -7.81
N ASP A 242 -16.19 13.02 -7.09
CA ASP A 242 -16.47 12.14 -5.94
C ASP A 242 -16.68 12.89 -4.61
N ASN A 243 -16.59 14.21 -4.65
CA ASN A 243 -16.79 15.07 -3.48
C ASN A 243 -15.63 15.03 -2.45
N ASP A 244 -14.46 14.59 -2.86
CA ASP A 244 -13.24 14.50 -2.04
C ASP A 244 -12.13 15.47 -2.52
N PRO A 245 -11.11 15.74 -1.72
CA PRO A 245 -9.88 16.33 -2.23
C PRO A 245 -9.23 15.34 -3.24
N ILE A 246 -8.48 15.90 -4.18
CA ILE A 246 -7.85 15.06 -5.21
C ILE A 246 -6.82 14.11 -4.61
N ASP A 247 -6.86 12.87 -5.01
CA ASP A 247 -6.02 11.80 -4.53
C ASP A 247 -4.61 11.78 -5.17
N VAL A 248 -3.63 11.32 -4.40
CA VAL A 248 -2.23 11.24 -4.84
C VAL A 248 -1.64 9.86 -4.60
N MET A 249 -0.95 9.34 -5.60
CA MET A 249 -0.07 8.18 -5.52
C MET A 249 1.38 8.66 -5.59
N GLU A 250 2.09 8.66 -4.48
CA GLU A 250 3.50 9.02 -4.40
C GLU A 250 4.35 7.76 -4.62
N ILE A 251 5.18 7.77 -5.68
CA ILE A 251 5.87 6.59 -6.22
C ILE A 251 7.32 6.45 -5.75
N GLY A 252 7.72 7.18 -4.74
CA GLY A 252 9.06 7.10 -4.16
C GLY A 252 9.41 5.70 -3.67
N SER A 253 10.61 5.55 -3.15
CA SER A 253 11.14 4.30 -2.61
C SER A 253 11.07 4.22 -1.09
N SER A 254 10.70 5.32 -0.44
CA SER A 254 10.62 5.44 1.01
C SER A 254 9.19 5.45 1.50
N GLN A 255 8.94 4.72 2.57
CA GLN A 255 7.67 4.78 3.28
C GLN A 255 7.56 6.13 4.00
N LEU A 256 6.51 6.90 3.69
CA LEU A 256 6.23 8.16 4.36
C LEU A 256 5.53 7.93 5.70
N GLN A 257 5.54 8.94 6.56
CA GLN A 257 4.83 8.88 7.84
C GLN A 257 3.39 9.36 7.65
N ILE A 258 2.42 8.71 8.31
CA ILE A 258 1.02 9.16 8.26
C ILE A 258 0.90 10.60 8.82
N GLY A 259 0.13 11.44 8.14
CA GLY A 259 -0.02 12.85 8.46
C GLY A 259 1.18 13.74 8.09
N SER A 260 2.19 13.18 7.40
CA SER A 260 3.30 14.02 6.92
C SER A 260 2.87 14.88 5.73
N VAL A 261 3.44 16.07 5.68
CA VAL A 261 3.30 17.00 4.55
C VAL A 261 4.61 17.01 3.78
N GLN A 262 4.57 16.61 2.51
CA GLN A 262 5.76 16.46 1.67
C GLN A 262 5.66 17.28 0.39
N PRO A 263 6.67 18.09 0.03
CA PRO A 263 6.78 18.63 -1.33
C PRO A 263 6.97 17.52 -2.35
N CYS A 264 6.08 17.43 -3.32
CA CYS A 264 6.10 16.37 -4.35
C CYS A 264 6.04 16.99 -5.74
N ARG A 265 6.86 16.45 -6.66
CA ARG A 265 6.76 16.79 -8.09
C ARG A 265 5.67 15.97 -8.72
N VAL A 266 4.70 16.65 -9.34
CA VAL A 266 3.67 16.05 -10.19
C VAL A 266 4.32 15.48 -11.45
N LEU A 267 3.92 14.28 -11.85
CA LEU A 267 4.42 13.59 -13.04
C LEU A 267 3.33 13.41 -14.09
N GLY A 268 2.11 13.14 -13.67
CA GLY A 268 0.95 12.87 -14.50
C GLY A 268 -0.26 12.51 -13.62
N SER A 269 -1.32 12.01 -14.24
CA SER A 269 -2.49 11.51 -13.52
C SER A 269 -3.15 10.33 -14.24
N LEU A 270 -3.95 9.58 -13.49
CA LEU A 270 -4.92 8.59 -14.01
C LEU A 270 -6.32 9.03 -13.56
N GLU A 271 -7.30 8.91 -14.45
CA GLU A 271 -8.71 9.17 -14.14
C GLU A 271 -9.41 7.83 -13.94
N LEU A 272 -9.74 7.53 -12.68
CA LEU A 272 -10.50 6.35 -12.30
C LEU A 272 -11.99 6.65 -12.43
N ILE A 273 -12.75 5.72 -13.01
CA ILE A 273 -14.22 5.75 -13.00
C ILE A 273 -14.67 4.81 -11.89
N ASP A 274 -14.96 5.39 -10.73
CA ASP A 274 -15.35 4.65 -9.55
C ASP A 274 -16.87 4.73 -9.35
N GLU A 275 -17.58 3.65 -9.56
CA GLU A 275 -19.05 3.56 -9.41
C GLU A 275 -19.84 4.66 -10.18
N GLY A 276 -19.27 5.19 -11.27
CA GLY A 276 -19.85 6.26 -12.10
C GLY A 276 -19.44 7.67 -11.70
N GLU A 277 -18.51 7.81 -10.77
CA GLU A 277 -17.89 9.07 -10.39
C GLU A 277 -16.48 9.15 -10.98
N THR A 278 -16.04 10.36 -11.31
CA THR A 278 -14.65 10.67 -11.69
C THR A 278 -13.82 10.85 -10.42
N ASP A 279 -12.73 10.13 -10.34
CA ASP A 279 -11.80 10.13 -9.24
C ASP A 279 -10.37 10.22 -9.80
N HIS A 280 -9.76 11.40 -9.74
CA HIS A 280 -8.43 11.62 -10.28
C HIS A 280 -7.35 11.16 -9.32
N LYS A 281 -6.40 10.37 -9.83
CA LYS A 281 -5.22 9.89 -9.10
C LYS A 281 -3.97 10.58 -9.66
N ILE A 282 -3.50 11.61 -8.97
CA ILE A 282 -2.25 12.28 -9.33
C ILE A 282 -1.08 11.36 -9.02
N ILE A 283 -0.16 11.24 -9.95
CA ILE A 283 1.10 10.52 -9.78
C ILE A 283 2.20 11.52 -9.50
N CYS A 284 2.89 11.37 -8.40
CA CYS A 284 3.97 12.28 -8.01
C CYS A 284 5.16 11.56 -7.37
N ILE A 285 6.27 12.27 -7.20
CA ILE A 285 7.44 11.80 -6.44
C ILE A 285 7.85 12.85 -5.41
N SER A 286 8.06 12.45 -4.17
CA SER A 286 8.57 13.32 -3.11
C SER A 286 9.93 13.90 -3.49
N LEU A 287 10.15 15.19 -3.28
CA LEU A 287 11.45 15.82 -3.54
C LEU A 287 12.57 15.26 -2.64
N ALA A 288 12.22 14.64 -1.52
CA ALA A 288 13.16 13.97 -0.63
C ALA A 288 13.53 12.55 -1.07
N ASP A 289 12.86 11.98 -2.10
CA ASP A 289 13.20 10.65 -2.60
C ASP A 289 14.54 10.66 -3.35
N LYS A 290 15.31 9.59 -3.19
CA LYS A 290 16.63 9.42 -3.84
C LYS A 290 16.59 9.50 -5.37
N ASP A 291 15.45 9.15 -5.98
CA ASP A 291 15.25 9.16 -7.43
C ASP A 291 14.59 10.45 -7.93
N ALA A 292 14.24 11.39 -7.05
CA ALA A 292 13.56 12.65 -7.41
C ALA A 292 14.33 13.50 -8.46
N SER A 293 15.65 13.46 -8.40
CA SER A 293 16.52 14.18 -9.38
C SER A 293 16.58 13.51 -10.75
N ARG A 294 16.03 12.29 -10.89
CA ARG A 294 16.06 11.50 -12.12
C ARG A 294 14.67 11.34 -12.75
N ILE A 295 13.61 11.64 -11.99
CA ILE A 295 12.22 11.44 -12.41
C ILE A 295 11.52 12.79 -12.42
N HIS A 296 11.29 13.33 -13.63
CA HIS A 296 10.63 14.60 -13.88
C HIS A 296 9.34 14.47 -14.70
N SER A 297 9.09 13.28 -15.26
CA SER A 297 7.95 12.96 -16.11
C SER A 297 7.56 11.49 -15.98
N MET A 298 6.43 11.11 -16.56
CA MET A 298 6.01 9.71 -16.65
C MET A 298 6.99 8.86 -17.48
N ASP A 299 7.62 9.44 -18.51
CA ASP A 299 8.66 8.75 -19.30
C ASP A 299 9.92 8.48 -18.47
N ASP A 300 10.31 9.43 -17.62
CA ASP A 300 11.41 9.24 -16.69
C ASP A 300 11.09 8.15 -15.67
N LEU A 301 9.87 8.15 -15.17
CA LEU A 301 9.41 7.10 -14.25
C LEU A 301 9.57 5.72 -14.88
N GLU A 302 9.08 5.52 -16.09
CA GLU A 302 9.19 4.24 -16.78
C GLU A 302 10.63 3.85 -17.09
N ARG A 303 11.50 4.82 -17.38
CA ARG A 303 12.93 4.58 -17.58
C ARG A 303 13.67 4.18 -16.31
N VAL A 304 13.35 4.80 -15.16
CA VAL A 304 14.02 4.57 -13.87
C VAL A 304 13.43 3.39 -13.14
N LYS A 305 12.11 3.20 -13.24
CA LYS A 305 11.35 2.11 -12.61
C LYS A 305 10.48 1.39 -13.67
N PRO A 306 11.06 0.57 -14.54
CA PRO A 306 10.32 -0.09 -15.63
C PRO A 306 9.13 -0.90 -15.13
N GLY A 307 7.98 -0.77 -15.80
CA GLY A 307 6.72 -1.45 -15.47
C GLY A 307 5.99 -0.87 -14.27
N HIS A 308 6.46 0.23 -13.70
CA HIS A 308 5.81 0.83 -12.53
C HIS A 308 4.41 1.36 -12.86
N THR A 309 4.28 2.05 -13.99
CA THR A 309 3.00 2.56 -14.51
C THR A 309 1.97 1.44 -14.73
N ALA A 310 2.39 0.35 -15.36
CA ALA A 310 1.51 -0.80 -15.57
C ALA A 310 1.02 -1.42 -14.25
N ARG A 311 1.87 -1.46 -13.22
CA ARG A 311 1.49 -1.93 -11.88
C ARG A 311 0.49 -1.00 -11.18
N LEU A 312 0.63 0.33 -11.33
CA LEU A 312 -0.33 1.30 -10.79
C LEU A 312 -1.70 1.10 -11.44
N ILE A 313 -1.74 0.97 -12.76
CA ILE A 313 -2.97 0.72 -13.51
C ILE A 313 -3.62 -0.61 -13.09
N ASP A 314 -2.85 -1.69 -13.01
CA ASP A 314 -3.36 -3.01 -12.57
C ASP A 314 -3.95 -2.94 -11.16
N TRP A 315 -3.25 -2.26 -10.23
CA TRP A 315 -3.73 -2.10 -8.86
C TRP A 315 -5.03 -1.30 -8.80
N LEU A 316 -5.10 -0.15 -9.48
CA LEU A 316 -6.31 0.69 -9.53
C LEU A 316 -7.51 -0.05 -10.13
N LYS A 317 -7.30 -0.85 -11.16
CA LYS A 317 -8.36 -1.65 -11.78
C LYS A 317 -8.91 -2.72 -10.83
N ARG A 318 -8.06 -3.30 -9.97
CA ARG A 318 -8.40 -4.53 -9.26
C ARG A 318 -8.56 -4.41 -7.75
N TYR A 319 -8.16 -3.31 -7.13
CA TYR A 319 -8.09 -3.26 -5.66
C TYR A 319 -9.43 -3.46 -4.95
N LYS A 320 -10.56 -3.29 -5.65
CA LYS A 320 -11.92 -3.54 -5.13
C LYS A 320 -12.48 -4.94 -5.45
N THR A 321 -11.80 -5.72 -6.28
CA THR A 321 -12.33 -7.03 -6.71
C THR A 321 -12.43 -8.02 -5.56
N THR A 322 -11.58 -7.92 -4.57
CA THR A 322 -11.63 -8.72 -3.34
C THR A 322 -12.77 -8.31 -2.39
N ASP A 323 -13.34 -7.13 -2.60
CA ASP A 323 -14.54 -6.65 -1.90
C ASP A 323 -15.85 -7.09 -2.64
N GLY A 324 -15.71 -7.97 -3.64
CA GLY A 324 -16.83 -8.46 -4.45
C GLY A 324 -17.33 -7.48 -5.51
N LYS A 325 -16.58 -6.41 -5.80
CA LYS A 325 -16.89 -5.46 -6.86
C LYS A 325 -16.24 -5.86 -8.19
N PRO A 326 -16.78 -5.42 -9.33
CA PRO A 326 -16.10 -5.60 -10.62
C PRO A 326 -14.79 -4.85 -10.67
N GLU A 327 -13.97 -5.11 -11.69
CA GLU A 327 -12.79 -4.28 -11.98
C GLU A 327 -13.24 -2.83 -12.26
N ASN A 328 -12.50 -1.87 -11.73
CA ASN A 328 -12.71 -0.46 -12.01
C ASN A 328 -12.33 -0.14 -13.47
N ALA A 329 -13.02 0.82 -14.07
CA ALA A 329 -12.63 1.39 -15.35
C ALA A 329 -11.71 2.60 -15.16
N LEU A 330 -10.87 2.84 -16.15
CA LEU A 330 -10.12 4.10 -16.31
C LEU A 330 -10.69 4.85 -17.51
N ALA A 331 -10.73 6.17 -17.45
CA ALA A 331 -11.13 6.99 -18.59
C ALA A 331 -10.20 6.81 -19.80
N GLN A 332 -8.90 6.58 -19.49
CA GLN A 332 -7.87 6.18 -20.45
C GLN A 332 -6.84 5.30 -19.77
N GLU A 333 -6.24 4.36 -20.51
CA GLU A 333 -5.26 3.41 -19.94
C GLU A 333 -3.83 3.93 -19.92
N THR A 334 -3.61 5.16 -20.33
CA THR A 334 -2.32 5.85 -20.29
C THR A 334 -2.41 7.04 -19.36
N PRO A 335 -1.42 7.27 -18.48
CA PRO A 335 -1.39 8.49 -17.68
C PRO A 335 -1.38 9.74 -18.56
N THR A 336 -1.97 10.79 -18.02
CA THR A 336 -1.86 12.14 -18.63
C THR A 336 -0.43 12.67 -18.54
N THR A 337 -0.14 13.71 -19.30
CA THR A 337 1.09 14.48 -19.15
C THR A 337 1.10 15.26 -17.84
N GLN A 338 2.29 15.71 -17.41
CA GLN A 338 2.45 16.61 -16.26
C GLN A 338 1.59 17.88 -16.40
N SER A 339 1.58 18.50 -17.60
CA SER A 339 0.81 19.72 -17.85
C SER A 339 -0.70 19.51 -17.69
N GLU A 340 -1.23 18.40 -18.17
CA GLU A 340 -2.65 18.04 -18.01
C GLU A 340 -2.99 17.78 -16.53
N ALA A 341 -2.12 17.06 -15.81
CA ALA A 341 -2.30 16.83 -14.38
C ALA A 341 -2.29 18.15 -13.57
N LEU A 342 -1.41 19.08 -13.91
CA LEU A 342 -1.37 20.40 -13.29
C LEU A 342 -2.62 21.23 -13.61
N ALA A 343 -3.19 21.12 -14.79
CA ALA A 343 -4.46 21.75 -15.14
C ALA A 343 -5.62 21.20 -14.27
N ILE A 344 -5.69 19.88 -14.08
CA ILE A 344 -6.68 19.23 -13.19
C ILE A 344 -6.54 19.76 -11.75
N ILE A 345 -5.30 19.85 -11.23
CA ILE A 345 -5.04 20.39 -9.89
C ILE A 345 -5.50 21.85 -9.79
N SER A 346 -5.25 22.67 -10.81
CA SER A 346 -5.66 24.06 -10.83
C SER A 346 -7.17 24.21 -10.84
N GLU A 347 -7.88 23.42 -11.64
CA GLU A 347 -9.35 23.42 -11.69
C GLU A 347 -9.96 22.97 -10.35
N THR A 348 -9.46 21.90 -9.75
CA THR A 348 -9.96 21.40 -8.46
C THR A 348 -9.63 22.37 -7.31
N HIS A 349 -8.53 23.11 -7.41
CA HIS A 349 -8.22 24.20 -6.49
C HIS A 349 -9.22 25.37 -6.59
N GLU A 350 -9.59 25.78 -7.80
CA GLU A 350 -10.62 26.82 -7.98
C GLU A 350 -11.98 26.36 -7.46
N ARG A 351 -12.31 25.08 -7.61
CA ARG A 351 -13.53 24.47 -7.02
C ARG A 351 -13.47 24.52 -5.48
N TRP A 352 -12.32 24.18 -4.88
CA TRP A 352 -12.10 24.30 -3.45
C TRP A 352 -12.25 25.76 -2.95
N ARG A 353 -11.79 26.75 -3.70
CA ARG A 353 -11.99 28.16 -3.36
C ARG A 353 -13.47 28.53 -3.28
N LYS A 354 -14.30 27.97 -4.14
CA LYS A 354 -15.77 28.13 -4.06
C LYS A 354 -16.32 27.42 -2.83
N LEU A 355 -15.88 26.21 -2.56
CA LEU A 355 -16.27 25.44 -1.36
C LEU A 355 -15.98 26.22 -0.08
N CYS A 356 -14.82 26.86 0.03
CA CYS A 356 -14.41 27.70 1.16
C CYS A 356 -15.06 29.10 1.16
N GLY A 357 -15.92 29.41 0.22
CA GLY A 357 -16.59 30.72 0.15
C GLY A 357 -15.71 31.90 -0.27
N LYS A 358 -14.50 31.62 -0.81
CA LYS A 358 -13.57 32.69 -1.26
C LYS A 358 -13.98 33.31 -2.57
N GLU A 359 -14.96 32.78 -3.27
CA GLU A 359 -15.59 33.34 -4.46
C GLU A 359 -17.11 33.48 -4.24
N GLY A 360 -17.48 34.39 -3.36
CA GLY A 360 -18.87 34.84 -3.17
C GLY A 360 -19.82 33.81 -2.57
N ASN A 361 -20.15 33.95 -1.33
CA ASN A 361 -21.29 33.35 -0.59
C ASN A 361 -21.53 31.84 -0.67
N SER A 362 -20.63 31.03 -1.16
CA SER A 362 -20.82 29.57 -1.30
C SER A 362 -20.39 28.76 -0.07
N TYR A 363 -19.81 29.36 0.93
CA TYR A 363 -19.34 28.70 2.15
C TYR A 363 -20.44 27.83 2.80
N GLY A 364 -20.24 26.50 2.74
CA GLY A 364 -21.14 25.52 3.36
C GLY A 364 -22.55 25.44 2.75
N THR A 365 -22.77 25.98 1.55
CA THR A 365 -24.11 26.01 0.90
C THR A 365 -24.17 25.18 -0.38
N LEU A 366 -23.07 24.62 -0.84
CA LEU A 366 -23.04 23.78 -2.05
C LEU A 366 -23.71 22.43 -1.80
N PRO A 367 -24.46 21.88 -2.77
CA PRO A 367 -25.07 20.57 -2.63
C PRO A 367 -24.03 19.47 -2.38
N GLY A 368 -24.34 18.54 -1.46
CA GLY A 368 -23.44 17.44 -1.10
C GLY A 368 -22.38 17.81 -0.05
N THR A 369 -22.32 19.07 0.40
CA THR A 369 -21.35 19.52 1.40
C THR A 369 -21.94 19.69 2.80
N GLU A 370 -23.14 19.18 3.02
CA GLU A 370 -23.85 19.29 4.29
C GLU A 370 -23.07 18.63 5.42
N GLY A 371 -22.71 19.41 6.41
CA GLY A 371 -21.95 18.98 7.57
C GLY A 371 -20.43 18.93 7.37
N PHE A 372 -19.91 19.43 6.25
CA PHE A 372 -18.46 19.59 6.09
C PHE A 372 -17.90 20.55 7.12
N PHE A 373 -16.73 20.20 7.66
CA PHE A 373 -16.01 21.08 8.56
C PHE A 373 -15.18 22.09 7.75
N LEU A 374 -15.73 23.29 7.57
CA LEU A 374 -15.13 24.39 6.81
C LEU A 374 -14.70 25.58 7.72
N SER A 375 -14.83 25.39 9.05
CA SER A 375 -14.52 26.43 10.04
C SER A 375 -13.02 26.56 10.32
N THR A 376 -12.20 26.70 9.29
CA THR A 376 -10.75 26.78 9.36
C THR A 376 -10.27 28.20 9.01
N PRO A 377 -9.05 28.62 9.42
CA PRO A 377 -8.49 29.90 9.01
C PRO A 377 -8.46 30.09 7.49
N ALA A 378 -8.10 29.07 6.74
CA ALA A 378 -8.02 29.16 5.28
C ALA A 378 -9.39 29.36 4.62
N CYS A 379 -10.46 28.74 5.14
CA CYS A 379 -11.82 28.92 4.60
C CYS A 379 -12.51 30.19 5.11
N LYS A 380 -12.25 30.63 6.34
CA LYS A 380 -12.88 31.86 6.88
C LYS A 380 -12.36 33.17 6.24
N GLY A 381 -11.27 33.09 5.48
CA GLY A 381 -10.53 34.25 5.03
C GLY A 381 -9.75 34.87 6.20
N VAL A 382 -8.46 35.00 6.06
CA VAL A 382 -7.74 35.95 6.92
C VAL A 382 -8.18 37.33 6.42
N GLU A 383 -8.95 38.06 7.24
CA GLU A 383 -9.16 39.51 7.04
C GLU A 383 -7.81 40.23 7.04
#